data_e5c7d63910d29176ca845ac72773e165
#
_entry.id   e5c7d63910d29176ca845ac72773e165
#
_cell.length_a   1.000
_cell.length_b   1.000
_cell.length_c   1.000
_cell.angle_alpha   90.00
_cell.angle_beta   90.00
_cell.angle_gamma   90.00
#
_symmetry.space_group_name_H-M   'P 1'
#
loop_
_entity.id
_entity.type
_entity.pdbx_description
1 polymer ?
#
loop_
_entity_poly.entity_id
_entity_poly.type
_entity_poly.pdbx_seq_one_letter_code
_entity_poly.pdbx_strand_id
1 'polypeptide(L)'
;MLSCGKILIVKITKTKAKQIVDTLSGVFLDKPALDFTTPYELLVAVILSAQCTDNRVNVVTKALFKVANTPEKMVALSQEQLEQFIFSCGLYKSKAQHILSASKDILEKFDGQVPQSLDDLRSLAGVGRKTANVVYSVAFNKPAIAVDTHVFRVANRIGLANANNVLKTEKELMAILDVNDWSRAHHYLIYLGRSYCKAGKPDCENCPIKEYCSKKIKR
;
A
#
# COMPACT_ATOMS: atom_id res chain seq x y z
N MET A 1 16.01 -39.73 23.68
CA MET A 1 15.39 -39.42 22.39
C MET A 1 14.27 -38.44 22.67
N LEU A 2 14.52 -37.14 22.54
CA LEU A 2 13.50 -36.08 22.75
C LEU A 2 12.77 -35.88 21.42
N SER A 3 11.47 -36.22 21.42
CA SER A 3 10.55 -36.02 20.32
C SER A 3 10.52 -34.55 19.91
N CYS A 4 10.95 -34.29 18.69
CA CYS A 4 10.81 -32.96 18.06
C CYS A 4 9.32 -32.72 17.82
N GLY A 5 8.70 -31.97 18.74
CA GLY A 5 7.30 -31.57 18.63
C GLY A 5 7.09 -30.76 17.35
N LYS A 6 6.40 -31.33 16.35
CA LYS A 6 5.87 -30.60 15.20
C LYS A 6 4.99 -29.48 15.74
N ILE A 7 5.47 -28.23 15.64
CA ILE A 7 4.64 -27.06 15.86
C ILE A 7 3.52 -27.14 14.81
N LEU A 8 2.33 -27.54 15.25
CA LEU A 8 1.12 -27.46 14.45
C LEU A 8 0.90 -25.99 14.09
N ILE A 9 1.21 -25.62 12.87
CA ILE A 9 0.89 -24.30 12.32
C ILE A 9 -0.63 -24.29 12.15
N VAL A 10 -1.33 -23.79 13.15
CA VAL A 10 -2.77 -23.57 13.07
C VAL A 10 -3.00 -22.52 12.00
N LYS A 11 -3.42 -22.94 10.81
CA LYS A 11 -3.87 -22.04 9.76
C LYS A 11 -5.11 -21.32 10.27
N ILE A 12 -5.11 -19.99 10.22
CA ILE A 12 -6.31 -19.17 10.49
C ILE A 12 -7.40 -19.58 9.48
N THR A 13 -8.63 -19.75 9.96
CA THR A 13 -9.79 -20.03 9.12
C THR A 13 -10.30 -18.76 8.45
N LYS A 14 -11.05 -18.88 7.35
CA LYS A 14 -11.72 -17.72 6.71
C LYS A 14 -12.62 -16.96 7.68
N THR A 15 -13.35 -17.68 8.54
CA THR A 15 -14.19 -17.08 9.59
C THR A 15 -13.37 -16.21 10.53
N LYS A 16 -12.23 -16.70 11.00
CA LYS A 16 -11.35 -15.93 11.89
C LYS A 16 -10.70 -14.76 11.16
N ALA A 17 -10.36 -14.92 9.88
CA ALA A 17 -9.85 -13.81 9.06
C ALA A 17 -10.90 -12.70 8.92
N LYS A 18 -12.16 -13.07 8.70
CA LYS A 18 -13.28 -12.12 8.66
C LYS A 18 -13.46 -11.38 9.99
N GLN A 19 -13.44 -12.09 11.12
CA GLN A 19 -13.51 -11.51 12.45
C GLN A 19 -12.39 -10.49 12.71
N ILE A 20 -11.15 -10.77 12.23
CA ILE A 20 -10.03 -9.82 12.32
C ILE A 20 -10.35 -8.55 11.55
N VAL A 21 -10.81 -8.65 10.29
CA VAL A 21 -11.12 -7.48 9.46
C VAL A 21 -12.26 -6.68 10.07
N ASP A 22 -13.32 -7.33 10.54
CA ASP A 22 -14.48 -6.67 11.15
C ASP A 22 -14.11 -5.97 12.47
N THR A 23 -13.27 -6.59 13.30
CA THR A 23 -12.75 -5.95 14.51
C THR A 23 -11.93 -4.70 14.17
N LEU A 24 -11.06 -4.78 13.15
CA LEU A 24 -10.23 -3.65 12.73
C LEU A 24 -11.05 -2.52 12.10
N SER A 25 -12.18 -2.82 11.46
CA SER A 25 -13.10 -1.81 10.91
C SER A 25 -13.78 -0.97 11.98
N GLY A 26 -13.93 -1.50 13.19
CA GLY A 26 -14.42 -0.74 14.37
C GLY A 26 -13.36 0.16 15.00
N VAL A 27 -12.08 0.01 14.63
CA VAL A 27 -10.96 0.75 15.23
C VAL A 27 -10.34 1.75 14.25
N PHE A 28 -10.25 1.39 12.97
CA PHE A 28 -9.59 2.18 11.94
C PHE A 28 -10.56 2.61 10.85
N LEU A 29 -10.41 3.85 10.39
CA LEU A 29 -11.14 4.32 9.21
C LEU A 29 -10.58 3.64 7.96
N ASP A 30 -11.46 3.26 7.04
CA ASP A 30 -11.08 2.83 5.70
C ASP A 30 -10.77 4.05 4.82
N LYS A 31 -9.67 4.71 5.13
CA LYS A 31 -9.22 5.91 4.41
C LYS A 31 -7.74 5.80 4.10
N PRO A 32 -7.34 6.06 2.84
CA PRO A 32 -5.93 6.20 2.49
C PRO A 32 -5.27 7.31 3.30
N ALA A 33 -3.98 7.14 3.61
CA ALA A 33 -3.20 8.16 4.32
C ALA A 33 -2.70 9.29 3.39
N LEU A 34 -2.78 9.09 2.06
CA LEU A 34 -2.43 10.08 1.05
C LEU A 34 -3.64 10.92 0.67
N ASP A 35 -3.44 12.22 0.50
CA ASP A 35 -4.47 13.16 0.06
C ASP A 35 -4.47 13.25 -1.48
N PHE A 36 -5.63 13.05 -2.09
CA PHE A 36 -5.83 13.15 -3.54
C PHE A 36 -7.31 13.41 -3.86
N THR A 37 -7.58 13.91 -5.06
CA THR A 37 -8.94 14.13 -5.59
C THR A 37 -9.19 13.36 -6.89
N THR A 38 -8.14 13.01 -7.63
CA THR A 38 -8.24 12.28 -8.89
C THR A 38 -7.36 11.02 -8.90
N PRO A 39 -7.64 10.03 -9.78
CA PRO A 39 -6.76 8.87 -9.96
C PRO A 39 -5.32 9.25 -10.33
N TYR A 40 -5.12 10.34 -11.08
CA TYR A 40 -3.81 10.83 -11.44
C TYR A 40 -3.05 11.38 -10.23
N GLU A 41 -3.70 12.20 -9.42
CA GLU A 41 -3.10 12.69 -8.17
C GLU A 41 -2.70 11.54 -7.24
N LEU A 42 -3.55 10.51 -7.12
CA LEU A 42 -3.19 9.32 -6.35
C LEU A 42 -1.96 8.61 -6.92
N LEU A 43 -1.90 8.41 -8.24
CA LEU A 43 -0.75 7.78 -8.89
C LEU A 43 0.55 8.53 -8.57
N VAL A 44 0.57 9.84 -8.74
CA VAL A 44 1.73 10.70 -8.42
C VAL A 44 2.08 10.59 -6.93
N ALA A 45 1.10 10.70 -6.04
CA ALA A 45 1.33 10.60 -4.60
C ALA A 45 1.91 9.24 -4.19
N VAL A 46 1.44 8.13 -4.80
CA VAL A 46 1.97 6.78 -4.51
C VAL A 46 3.39 6.61 -5.06
N ILE A 47 3.72 7.15 -6.23
CA ILE A 47 5.12 7.18 -6.73
C ILE A 47 6.01 7.94 -5.74
N LEU A 48 5.55 9.09 -5.24
CA LEU A 48 6.30 9.88 -4.26
C LEU A 48 6.45 9.19 -2.90
N SER A 49 5.52 8.30 -2.51
CA SER A 49 5.54 7.62 -1.21
C SER A 49 6.66 6.58 -1.05
N ALA A 50 7.31 6.16 -2.14
CA ALA A 50 8.46 5.27 -2.05
C ALA A 50 9.60 5.89 -1.21
N GLN A 51 9.94 5.27 -0.08
CA GLN A 51 10.93 5.79 0.88
C GLN A 51 10.66 7.23 1.35
N CYS A 52 9.37 7.59 1.49
CA CYS A 52 8.93 8.88 1.99
C CYS A 52 7.72 8.68 2.90
N THR A 53 7.57 9.52 3.93
CA THR A 53 6.40 9.44 4.82
C THR A 53 5.17 10.07 4.16
N ASP A 54 3.97 9.53 4.44
CA ASP A 54 2.71 10.03 3.88
C ASP A 54 2.52 11.54 4.18
N ASN A 55 2.82 11.98 5.42
CA ASN A 55 2.75 13.40 5.79
C ASN A 55 3.65 14.27 4.89
N ARG A 56 4.85 13.82 4.59
CA ARG A 56 5.76 14.56 3.70
C ARG A 56 5.22 14.60 2.28
N VAL A 57 4.70 13.48 1.79
CA VAL A 57 4.05 13.42 0.47
C VAL A 57 2.89 14.40 0.41
N ASN A 58 1.98 14.39 1.40
CA ASN A 58 0.81 15.29 1.42
C ASN A 58 1.20 16.76 1.43
N VAL A 59 2.25 17.15 2.18
CA VAL A 59 2.77 18.53 2.16
C VAL A 59 3.26 18.93 0.77
N VAL A 60 4.02 18.05 0.12
CA VAL A 60 4.60 18.28 -1.21
C VAL A 60 3.52 18.32 -2.29
N THR A 61 2.62 17.35 -2.30
CA THR A 61 1.56 17.25 -3.31
C THR A 61 0.56 18.38 -3.21
N LYS A 62 0.28 18.88 -2.01
CA LYS A 62 -0.58 20.05 -1.81
C LYS A 62 -0.07 21.30 -2.55
N ALA A 63 1.24 21.48 -2.67
CA ALA A 63 1.84 22.57 -3.45
C ALA A 63 1.88 22.21 -4.95
N LEU A 64 2.33 21.02 -5.29
CA LEU A 64 2.48 20.55 -6.66
C LEU A 64 1.14 20.52 -7.41
N PHE A 65 0.08 19.99 -6.80
CA PHE A 65 -1.24 19.86 -7.46
C PHE A 65 -1.99 21.17 -7.68
N LYS A 66 -1.57 22.25 -7.06
CA LYS A 66 -2.07 23.59 -7.42
C LYS A 66 -1.60 24.04 -8.80
N VAL A 67 -0.46 23.51 -9.26
CA VAL A 67 0.18 23.86 -10.54
C VAL A 67 -0.03 22.75 -11.57
N ALA A 68 0.21 21.49 -11.17
CA ALA A 68 0.28 20.35 -12.07
C ALA A 68 -0.49 19.15 -11.50
N ASN A 69 -1.82 19.18 -11.59
CA ASN A 69 -2.73 18.13 -11.13
C ASN A 69 -3.30 17.24 -12.24
N THR A 70 -2.84 17.42 -13.48
CA THR A 70 -3.19 16.57 -14.63
C THR A 70 -1.93 16.15 -15.39
N PRO A 71 -1.98 15.10 -16.22
CA PRO A 71 -0.84 14.70 -17.04
C PRO A 71 -0.31 15.83 -17.95
N GLU A 72 -1.20 16.60 -18.58
CA GLU A 72 -0.85 17.71 -19.47
C GLU A 72 -0.07 18.80 -18.73
N LYS A 73 -0.57 19.19 -17.57
CA LYS A 73 0.10 20.21 -16.75
C LYS A 73 1.42 19.71 -16.19
N MET A 74 1.52 18.41 -15.91
CA MET A 74 2.74 17.82 -15.38
C MET A 74 3.86 17.79 -16.42
N VAL A 75 3.57 17.38 -17.65
CA VAL A 75 4.58 17.37 -18.74
C VAL A 75 4.96 18.79 -19.21
N ALA A 76 4.19 19.80 -18.87
CA ALA A 76 4.55 21.20 -19.11
C ALA A 76 5.64 21.72 -18.14
N LEU A 77 5.89 21.02 -17.05
CA LEU A 77 7.01 21.34 -16.14
C LEU A 77 8.32 20.78 -16.68
N SER A 78 9.42 21.54 -16.55
CA SER A 78 10.74 20.94 -16.70
C SER A 78 11.04 19.98 -15.55
N GLN A 79 12.01 19.06 -15.74
CA GLN A 79 12.44 18.15 -14.68
C GLN A 79 12.92 18.93 -13.44
N GLU A 80 13.67 20.00 -13.62
CA GLU A 80 14.21 20.86 -12.54
C GLU A 80 13.07 21.55 -11.77
N GLN A 81 12.02 22.02 -12.46
CA GLN A 81 10.86 22.60 -11.82
C GLN A 81 10.12 21.57 -10.95
N LEU A 82 9.89 20.36 -11.46
CA LEU A 82 9.28 19.29 -10.69
C LEU A 82 10.16 18.89 -9.50
N GLU A 83 11.48 18.77 -9.69
CA GLU A 83 12.44 18.47 -8.61
C GLU A 83 12.36 19.50 -7.48
N GLN A 84 12.19 20.79 -7.78
CA GLN A 84 12.03 21.84 -6.77
C GLN A 84 10.79 21.64 -5.89
N PHE A 85 9.69 21.13 -6.44
CA PHE A 85 8.50 20.79 -5.64
C PHE A 85 8.74 19.60 -4.72
N ILE A 86 9.45 18.56 -5.21
CA ILE A 86 9.54 17.25 -4.55
C ILE A 86 10.89 16.97 -3.89
N PHE A 87 11.82 17.93 -3.81
CA PHE A 87 13.20 17.73 -3.33
C PHE A 87 13.28 17.11 -1.92
N SER A 88 12.26 17.35 -1.08
CA SER A 88 12.21 16.79 0.27
C SER A 88 11.74 15.33 0.33
N CYS A 89 11.32 14.75 -0.80
CA CYS A 89 11.04 13.32 -0.93
C CYS A 89 12.32 12.57 -1.31
N GLY A 90 12.67 11.53 -0.60
CA GLY A 90 13.86 10.72 -0.93
C GLY A 90 13.83 10.26 -2.40
N LEU A 91 14.98 10.20 -3.05
CA LEU A 91 15.13 9.83 -4.47
C LEU A 91 14.38 10.76 -5.44
N TYR A 92 14.25 12.03 -5.10
CA TYR A 92 13.41 12.99 -5.82
C TYR A 92 13.76 13.12 -7.32
N LYS A 93 15.03 13.06 -7.71
CA LYS A 93 15.44 13.13 -9.13
C LYS A 93 14.86 11.97 -9.96
N SER A 94 15.02 10.74 -9.48
CA SER A 94 14.47 9.56 -10.13
C SER A 94 12.94 9.57 -10.13
N LYS A 95 12.32 10.06 -9.05
CA LYS A 95 10.87 10.22 -8.98
C LYS A 95 10.34 11.27 -9.95
N ALA A 96 11.04 12.40 -10.11
CA ALA A 96 10.69 13.40 -11.11
C ALA A 96 10.70 12.80 -12.52
N GLN A 97 11.76 12.08 -12.89
CA GLN A 97 11.84 11.38 -14.17
C GLN A 97 10.69 10.38 -14.37
N HIS A 98 10.40 9.56 -13.35
CA HIS A 98 9.30 8.59 -13.42
C HIS A 98 7.95 9.26 -13.57
N ILE A 99 7.68 10.34 -12.82
CA ILE A 99 6.40 11.07 -12.89
C ILE A 99 6.22 11.70 -14.29
N LEU A 100 7.24 12.37 -14.82
CA LEU A 100 7.20 12.95 -16.16
C LEU A 100 7.02 11.88 -17.24
N SER A 101 7.76 10.78 -17.17
CA SER A 101 7.64 9.67 -18.11
C SER A 101 6.26 9.00 -18.04
N ALA A 102 5.76 8.71 -16.84
CA ALA A 102 4.43 8.14 -16.66
C ALA A 102 3.33 9.08 -17.18
N SER A 103 3.47 10.39 -16.95
CA SER A 103 2.52 11.40 -17.45
C SER A 103 2.50 11.45 -18.97
N LYS A 104 3.67 11.37 -19.62
CA LYS A 104 3.79 11.30 -21.08
C LYS A 104 3.15 10.01 -21.61
N ASP A 105 3.45 8.85 -21.01
CA ASP A 105 2.83 7.58 -21.39
C ASP A 105 1.30 7.62 -21.27
N ILE A 106 0.77 8.27 -20.23
CA ILE A 106 -0.67 8.43 -20.02
C ILE A 106 -1.29 9.26 -21.16
N LEU A 107 -0.64 10.32 -21.60
CA LEU A 107 -1.12 11.13 -22.73
C LEU A 107 -1.04 10.39 -24.05
N GLU A 108 0.06 9.71 -24.33
CA GLU A 108 0.33 9.10 -25.62
C GLU A 108 -0.38 7.75 -25.83
N LYS A 109 -0.60 6.97 -24.76
CA LYS A 109 -1.08 5.59 -24.85
C LYS A 109 -2.46 5.37 -24.23
N PHE A 110 -2.94 6.31 -23.41
CA PHE A 110 -4.17 6.14 -22.61
C PHE A 110 -5.08 7.37 -22.65
N ASP A 111 -5.01 8.19 -23.71
CA ASP A 111 -5.88 9.35 -23.93
C ASP A 111 -5.99 10.31 -22.75
N GLY A 112 -4.87 10.52 -22.03
CA GLY A 112 -4.82 11.38 -20.84
C GLY A 112 -5.46 10.79 -19.58
N GLN A 113 -5.94 9.54 -19.61
CA GLN A 113 -6.59 8.88 -18.49
C GLN A 113 -5.66 7.86 -17.83
N VAL A 114 -5.64 7.80 -16.50
CA VAL A 114 -4.92 6.74 -15.78
C VAL A 114 -5.53 5.38 -16.14
N PRO A 115 -4.71 4.43 -16.62
CA PRO A 115 -5.23 3.13 -17.08
C PRO A 115 -5.84 2.34 -15.90
N GLN A 116 -6.88 1.54 -16.22
CA GLN A 116 -7.67 0.82 -15.25
C GLN A 116 -7.41 -0.70 -15.26
N SER A 117 -6.32 -1.15 -15.82
CA SER A 117 -5.83 -2.53 -15.69
C SER A 117 -4.52 -2.58 -14.92
N LEU A 118 -4.27 -3.69 -14.21
CA LEU A 118 -3.01 -3.86 -13.47
C LEU A 118 -1.78 -3.91 -14.37
N ASP A 119 -1.93 -4.48 -15.58
CA ASP A 119 -0.81 -4.61 -16.51
C ASP A 119 -0.46 -3.26 -17.14
N ASP A 120 -1.46 -2.48 -17.55
CA ASP A 120 -1.24 -1.13 -18.08
C ASP A 120 -0.68 -0.20 -16.98
N LEU A 121 -1.21 -0.25 -15.76
CA LEU A 121 -0.64 0.50 -14.63
C LEU A 121 0.84 0.15 -14.41
N ARG A 122 1.21 -1.11 -14.51
CA ARG A 122 2.59 -1.58 -14.33
C ARG A 122 3.51 -1.24 -15.50
N SER A 123 2.97 -0.91 -16.66
CA SER A 123 3.75 -0.43 -17.80
C SER A 123 4.26 1.00 -17.61
N LEU A 124 3.64 1.78 -16.71
CA LEU A 124 4.02 3.16 -16.43
C LEU A 124 5.34 3.23 -15.65
N ALA A 125 6.18 4.21 -15.97
CA ALA A 125 7.45 4.43 -15.28
C ALA A 125 7.26 4.67 -13.77
N GLY A 126 8.06 4.01 -12.93
CA GLY A 126 7.96 4.12 -11.47
C GLY A 126 6.79 3.37 -10.84
N VAL A 127 5.98 2.64 -11.61
CA VAL A 127 4.83 1.90 -11.15
C VAL A 127 5.14 0.40 -11.06
N GLY A 128 5.58 -0.03 -9.88
CA GLY A 128 5.73 -1.44 -9.57
C GLY A 128 4.41 -2.09 -9.13
N ARG A 129 4.45 -3.41 -8.87
CA ARG A 129 3.28 -4.20 -8.44
C ARG A 129 2.51 -3.57 -7.25
N LYS A 130 3.23 -3.12 -6.21
CA LYS A 130 2.60 -2.49 -5.05
C LYS A 130 1.86 -1.21 -5.44
N THR A 131 2.51 -0.33 -6.21
CA THR A 131 1.92 0.94 -6.67
C THR A 131 0.68 0.68 -7.52
N ALA A 132 0.76 -0.25 -8.49
CA ALA A 132 -0.37 -0.64 -9.31
C ALA A 132 -1.55 -1.15 -8.47
N ASN A 133 -1.31 -2.05 -7.50
CA ASN A 133 -2.35 -2.57 -6.62
C ASN A 133 -3.02 -1.46 -5.80
N VAL A 134 -2.26 -0.47 -5.28
CA VAL A 134 -2.82 0.67 -4.54
C VAL A 134 -3.70 1.53 -5.45
N VAL A 135 -3.20 1.92 -6.62
CA VAL A 135 -3.98 2.76 -7.55
C VAL A 135 -5.23 2.01 -8.01
N TYR A 136 -5.10 0.73 -8.38
CA TYR A 136 -6.20 -0.11 -8.84
C TYR A 136 -7.31 -0.25 -7.78
N SER A 137 -6.93 -0.47 -6.51
CA SER A 137 -7.91 -0.65 -5.44
C SER A 137 -8.49 0.65 -4.93
N VAL A 138 -7.68 1.70 -4.77
CA VAL A 138 -8.10 2.94 -4.13
C VAL A 138 -8.75 3.92 -5.11
N ALA A 139 -8.17 4.10 -6.31
CA ALA A 139 -8.73 5.04 -7.29
C ALA A 139 -9.93 4.46 -8.05
N PHE A 140 -9.96 3.14 -8.29
CA PHE A 140 -10.97 2.50 -9.13
C PHE A 140 -11.90 1.55 -8.37
N ASN A 141 -11.75 1.42 -7.05
CA ASN A 141 -12.54 0.50 -6.21
C ASN A 141 -12.53 -0.95 -6.73
N LYS A 142 -11.42 -1.37 -7.36
CA LYS A 142 -11.25 -2.72 -7.90
C LYS A 142 -10.53 -3.62 -6.91
N PRO A 143 -10.79 -4.92 -6.89
CA PRO A 143 -10.24 -5.82 -5.88
C PRO A 143 -8.73 -6.04 -6.08
N ALA A 144 -7.93 -5.45 -5.19
CA ALA A 144 -6.51 -5.73 -5.06
C ALA A 144 -6.05 -5.50 -3.62
N ILE A 145 -4.99 -6.20 -3.23
CA ILE A 145 -4.33 -5.98 -1.95
C ILE A 145 -2.86 -5.67 -2.19
N ALA A 146 -2.40 -4.52 -1.73
CA ALA A 146 -0.99 -4.17 -1.81
C ALA A 146 -0.26 -4.68 -0.56
N VAL A 147 0.91 -5.27 -0.73
CA VAL A 147 1.71 -5.77 0.39
C VAL A 147 2.99 -4.92 0.50
N ASP A 148 3.01 -4.07 1.52
CA ASP A 148 4.20 -3.33 1.94
C ASP A 148 4.89 -4.03 3.13
N THR A 149 5.90 -3.39 3.70
CA THR A 149 6.63 -3.93 4.86
C THR A 149 5.76 -4.07 6.11
N HIS A 150 4.75 -3.20 6.29
CA HIS A 150 3.79 -3.31 7.39
C HIS A 150 2.84 -4.48 7.18
N VAL A 151 2.19 -4.54 6.02
CA VAL A 151 1.26 -5.63 5.65
C VAL A 151 1.98 -6.98 5.71
N PHE A 152 3.18 -7.08 5.12
CA PHE A 152 4.00 -8.30 5.17
C PHE A 152 4.26 -8.75 6.61
N ARG A 153 4.77 -7.85 7.45
CA ARG A 153 5.08 -8.15 8.86
C ARG A 153 3.85 -8.54 9.66
N VAL A 154 2.81 -7.72 9.58
CA VAL A 154 1.59 -7.89 10.37
C VAL A 154 0.86 -9.17 9.96
N ALA A 155 0.60 -9.40 8.67
CA ALA A 155 -0.09 -10.58 8.16
C ALA A 155 0.59 -11.88 8.64
N ASN A 156 1.92 -11.93 8.59
CA ASN A 156 2.67 -13.10 9.06
C ASN A 156 2.64 -13.25 10.59
N ARG A 157 2.70 -12.15 11.36
CA ARG A 157 2.65 -12.20 12.83
C ARG A 157 1.29 -12.64 13.36
N ILE A 158 0.22 -12.12 12.79
CA ILE A 158 -1.14 -12.43 13.22
C ILE A 158 -1.65 -13.78 12.69
N GLY A 159 -0.99 -14.33 11.68
CA GLY A 159 -1.26 -15.65 11.11
C GLY A 159 -2.17 -15.64 9.88
N LEU A 160 -2.52 -14.49 9.32
CA LEU A 160 -3.22 -14.38 8.04
C LEU A 160 -2.37 -14.87 6.86
N ALA A 161 -1.05 -14.82 7.01
CA ALA A 161 -0.09 -15.39 6.08
C ALA A 161 1.01 -16.16 6.81
N ASN A 162 1.71 -17.05 6.05
CA ASN A 162 2.91 -17.72 6.49
C ASN A 162 3.91 -17.77 5.34
N ALA A 163 4.34 -16.61 4.92
CA ALA A 163 5.09 -16.38 3.70
C ALA A 163 6.45 -15.75 3.97
N ASN A 164 7.43 -16.02 3.13
CA ASN A 164 8.79 -15.51 3.22
C ASN A 164 9.05 -14.30 2.31
N ASN A 165 8.08 -13.91 1.49
CA ASN A 165 8.17 -12.74 0.62
C ASN A 165 6.80 -12.09 0.39
N VAL A 166 6.80 -10.87 -0.14
CA VAL A 166 5.61 -10.05 -0.34
C VAL A 166 4.62 -10.67 -1.33
N LEU A 167 5.10 -11.27 -2.43
CA LEU A 167 4.24 -11.86 -3.45
C LEU A 167 3.47 -13.08 -2.90
N LYS A 168 4.14 -13.93 -2.13
CA LYS A 168 3.50 -15.07 -1.48
C LYS A 168 2.51 -14.61 -0.42
N THR A 169 2.84 -13.55 0.35
CA THR A 169 1.93 -12.95 1.32
C THR A 169 0.66 -12.41 0.64
N GLU A 170 0.80 -11.72 -0.48
CA GLU A 170 -0.34 -11.23 -1.27
C GLU A 170 -1.26 -12.38 -1.67
N LYS A 171 -0.70 -13.46 -2.27
CA LYS A 171 -1.48 -14.64 -2.67
C LYS A 171 -2.19 -15.32 -1.50
N GLU A 172 -1.53 -15.45 -0.35
CA GLU A 172 -2.12 -16.05 0.84
C GLU A 172 -3.22 -15.18 1.44
N LEU A 173 -3.05 -13.85 1.45
CA LEU A 173 -4.11 -12.92 1.88
C LEU A 173 -5.32 -12.97 0.95
N MET A 174 -5.10 -12.98 -0.37
CA MET A 174 -6.18 -13.12 -1.36
C MET A 174 -6.94 -14.45 -1.22
N ALA A 175 -6.29 -15.51 -0.81
CA ALA A 175 -6.91 -16.82 -0.63
C ALA A 175 -7.77 -16.92 0.64
N ILE A 176 -7.42 -16.17 1.70
CA ILE A 176 -8.07 -16.27 3.00
C ILE A 176 -9.10 -15.16 3.27
N LEU A 177 -8.91 -13.98 2.70
CA LEU A 177 -9.81 -12.84 2.82
C LEU A 177 -10.90 -12.89 1.75
N ASP A 178 -12.08 -12.35 2.06
CA ASP A 178 -13.09 -12.08 1.05
C ASP A 178 -12.58 -11.01 0.07
N VAL A 179 -12.94 -11.14 -1.20
CA VAL A 179 -12.51 -10.21 -2.27
C VAL A 179 -12.92 -8.76 -1.97
N ASN A 180 -14.08 -8.56 -1.35
CA ASN A 180 -14.57 -7.24 -0.96
C ASN A 180 -13.79 -6.63 0.21
N ASP A 181 -13.03 -7.44 0.93
CA ASP A 181 -12.21 -7.01 2.07
C ASP A 181 -10.78 -6.65 1.68
N TRP A 182 -10.32 -6.95 0.48
CA TRP A 182 -8.89 -6.81 0.10
C TRP A 182 -8.37 -5.39 0.26
N SER A 183 -9.07 -4.39 -0.27
CA SER A 183 -8.65 -2.98 -0.20
C SER A 183 -8.60 -2.49 1.26
N ARG A 184 -9.69 -2.69 2.01
CA ARG A 184 -9.75 -2.22 3.41
C ARG A 184 -8.81 -2.97 4.33
N ALA A 185 -8.60 -4.27 4.13
CA ALA A 185 -7.64 -5.06 4.89
C ALA A 185 -6.20 -4.56 4.71
N HIS A 186 -5.82 -4.09 3.51
CA HIS A 186 -4.55 -3.42 3.28
C HIS A 186 -4.34 -2.23 4.22
N HIS A 187 -5.31 -1.31 4.28
CA HIS A 187 -5.23 -0.13 5.13
C HIS A 187 -5.19 -0.51 6.62
N TYR A 188 -6.06 -1.40 7.05
CA TYR A 188 -6.12 -1.84 8.46
C TYR A 188 -4.84 -2.52 8.92
N LEU A 189 -4.21 -3.35 8.07
CA LEU A 189 -2.94 -3.99 8.41
C LEU A 189 -1.79 -2.99 8.48
N ILE A 190 -1.78 -1.94 7.65
CA ILE A 190 -0.83 -0.84 7.79
C ILE A 190 -1.03 -0.11 9.12
N TYR A 191 -2.25 0.30 9.43
CA TYR A 191 -2.54 1.04 10.66
C TYR A 191 -2.27 0.21 11.91
N LEU A 192 -2.64 -1.07 11.91
CA LEU A 192 -2.29 -1.98 12.99
C LEU A 192 -0.77 -2.09 13.18
N GLY A 193 -0.03 -2.13 12.06
CA GLY A 193 1.43 -2.17 12.07
C GLY A 193 2.10 -0.90 12.57
N ARG A 194 1.46 0.24 12.38
CA ARG A 194 1.94 1.56 12.84
C ARG A 194 1.59 1.81 14.32
N SER A 195 0.39 1.43 14.75
CA SER A 195 -0.11 1.72 16.09
C SER A 195 0.28 0.67 17.13
N TYR A 196 0.03 -0.61 16.85
CA TYR A 196 0.16 -1.69 17.84
C TYR A 196 1.25 -2.71 17.45
N CYS A 197 1.19 -3.31 16.26
CA CYS A 197 2.11 -4.37 15.85
C CYS A 197 3.43 -3.82 15.30
N LYS A 198 4.10 -2.94 16.06
CA LYS A 198 5.37 -2.28 15.68
C LYS A 198 6.49 -3.28 15.44
N ALA A 199 7.48 -2.90 14.63
CA ALA A 199 8.56 -3.80 14.22
C ALA A 199 9.39 -4.29 15.42
N GLY A 200 9.89 -3.38 16.24
CA GLY A 200 10.74 -3.69 17.40
C GLY A 200 9.94 -4.13 18.63
N LYS A 201 9.07 -3.27 19.16
CA LYS A 201 8.30 -3.52 20.38
C LYS A 201 6.79 -3.45 20.09
N PRO A 202 6.13 -4.58 19.80
CA PRO A 202 4.69 -4.60 19.59
C PRO A 202 3.94 -4.45 20.91
N ASP A 203 2.84 -3.68 20.89
CA ASP A 203 1.92 -3.52 22.01
C ASP A 203 0.80 -4.56 21.91
N CYS A 204 1.10 -5.79 22.35
CA CYS A 204 0.17 -6.90 22.26
C CYS A 204 -0.97 -6.84 23.26
N GLU A 205 -0.75 -6.22 24.43
CA GLU A 205 -1.73 -6.14 25.50
C GLU A 205 -2.92 -5.24 25.12
N ASN A 206 -2.63 -4.13 24.45
CA ASN A 206 -3.66 -3.18 24.01
C ASN A 206 -4.12 -3.44 22.55
N CYS A 207 -3.63 -4.50 21.89
CA CYS A 207 -3.95 -4.80 20.50
C CYS A 207 -5.42 -5.22 20.36
N PRO A 208 -6.22 -4.56 19.47
CA PRO A 208 -7.65 -4.84 19.34
C PRO A 208 -7.95 -6.26 18.87
N ILE A 209 -7.00 -6.92 18.20
CA ILE A 209 -7.17 -8.30 17.70
C ILE A 209 -6.40 -9.35 18.50
N LYS A 210 -6.02 -9.04 19.75
CA LYS A 210 -5.19 -9.95 20.57
C LYS A 210 -5.77 -11.35 20.71
N GLU A 211 -7.09 -11.47 20.77
CA GLU A 211 -7.81 -12.75 20.91
C GLU A 211 -7.74 -13.62 19.65
N TYR A 212 -7.58 -12.98 18.47
CA TYR A 212 -7.50 -13.68 17.18
C TYR A 212 -6.05 -13.90 16.72
N CYS A 213 -5.09 -13.25 17.35
CA CYS A 213 -3.70 -13.19 16.89
C CYS A 213 -2.94 -14.50 17.18
N SER A 214 -2.25 -15.03 16.17
CA SER A 214 -1.36 -16.21 16.35
C SER A 214 -0.05 -15.88 17.06
N LYS A 215 0.23 -14.62 17.37
CA LYS A 215 1.43 -14.11 18.08
C LYS A 215 2.77 -14.69 17.57
N LYS A 216 2.91 -14.85 16.26
CA LYS A 216 4.16 -15.32 15.64
C LYS A 216 5.23 -14.22 15.64
N ILE A 217 5.65 -13.80 16.83
CA ILE A 217 6.70 -12.80 17.02
C ILE A 217 8.00 -13.56 17.23
N LYS A 218 8.90 -13.49 16.25
CA LYS A 218 10.29 -13.96 16.47
C LYS A 218 10.94 -12.98 17.44
N ARG A 219 11.39 -13.49 18.58
CA ARG A 219 12.26 -12.76 19.52
C ARG A 219 13.67 -12.69 18.95
#